data_7746978bfc987524b71f282cd959af6d
#
_entry.id   7746978bfc987524b71f282cd959af6d
#
_cell.length_a   1.000
_cell.length_b   1.000
_cell.length_c   1.000
_cell.angle_alpha   90.00
_cell.angle_beta   90.00
_cell.angle_gamma   90.00
#
_symmetry.space_group_name_H-M   'P 1'
#
loop_
_entity.id
_entity.type
_entity.pdbx_description
1 polymer ?
#
loop_
_entity_poly.entity_id
_entity_poly.type
_entity_poly.pdbx_seq_one_letter_code
_entity_poly.pdbx_strand_id
1 'polypeptide(L)'
;MEIYVKDIMQLLEDWAPSSLAESWDHPGLQVGNPNQPVHKILVALDMTELNISYAIDHGVDMVISHHPFLFKPIHDIDLSTCKGRMIENLIRHRITSFAAHTNLDSAVQGVNDALAEKLGLQECKGFVPVMTYSSYKFTLYITAA
;
A
#
# COMPACT_ATOMS: atom_id res chain seq x y z
N MET A 1 -5.20 1.07 -23.50
CA MET A 1 -4.74 -0.03 -22.61
C MET A 1 -5.59 0.11 -21.35
N GLU A 2 -6.25 -0.93 -20.94
CA GLU A 2 -7.05 -0.94 -19.71
C GLU A 2 -6.14 -1.23 -18.53
N ILE A 3 -6.28 -0.47 -17.44
CA ILE A 3 -5.47 -0.62 -16.23
C ILE A 3 -6.32 -1.33 -15.19
N TYR A 4 -5.74 -2.28 -14.49
CA TYR A 4 -6.39 -3.06 -13.45
C TYR A 4 -5.79 -2.78 -12.07
N VAL A 5 -6.51 -3.12 -11.00
CA VAL A 5 -6.03 -3.00 -9.61
C VAL A 5 -4.65 -3.64 -9.45
N LYS A 6 -4.43 -4.84 -9.99
CA LYS A 6 -3.12 -5.53 -9.93
C LYS A 6 -1.96 -4.74 -10.54
N ASP A 7 -2.23 -3.93 -11.58
CA ASP A 7 -1.18 -3.12 -12.21
C ASP A 7 -0.76 -1.97 -11.29
N ILE A 8 -1.74 -1.36 -10.59
CA ILE A 8 -1.47 -0.35 -9.56
C ILE A 8 -0.77 -0.99 -8.34
N MET A 9 -1.20 -2.19 -7.92
CA MET A 9 -0.53 -2.93 -6.84
C MET A 9 0.93 -3.21 -7.18
N GLN A 10 1.22 -3.62 -8.42
CA GLN A 10 2.60 -3.87 -8.86
C GLN A 10 3.42 -2.58 -8.87
N LEU A 11 2.87 -1.46 -9.35
CA LEU A 11 3.53 -0.17 -9.32
C LEU A 11 3.90 0.25 -7.87
N LEU A 12 3.00 0.02 -6.92
CA LEU A 12 3.24 0.34 -5.52
C LEU A 12 4.24 -0.63 -4.88
N GLU A 13 4.23 -1.91 -5.25
CA GLU A 13 5.21 -2.90 -4.81
C GLU A 13 6.61 -2.60 -5.36
N ASP A 14 6.72 -2.12 -6.59
CA ASP A 14 8.01 -1.73 -7.20
C ASP A 14 8.58 -0.47 -6.52
N TRP A 15 7.74 0.44 -6.08
CA TRP A 15 8.15 1.67 -5.38
C TRP A 15 8.42 1.43 -3.89
N ALA A 16 7.50 0.79 -3.21
CA ALA A 16 7.53 0.53 -1.78
C ALA A 16 7.28 -0.95 -1.50
N PRO A 17 8.27 -1.82 -1.74
CA PRO A 17 8.13 -3.26 -1.55
C PRO A 17 7.56 -3.63 -0.18
N SER A 18 6.66 -4.59 -0.14
CA SER A 18 6.06 -5.10 1.10
C SER A 18 7.11 -5.65 2.08
N SER A 19 8.27 -6.07 1.57
CA SER A 19 9.42 -6.48 2.38
C SER A 19 10.06 -5.37 3.21
N LEU A 20 9.76 -4.10 2.94
CA LEU A 20 10.19 -2.94 3.75
C LEU A 20 9.26 -2.66 4.92
N ALA A 21 8.11 -3.34 5.00
CA ALA A 21 7.17 -3.14 6.09
C ALA A 21 7.71 -3.69 7.42
N GLU A 22 7.29 -3.06 8.50
CA GLU A 22 7.53 -3.57 9.85
C GLU A 22 6.90 -4.97 10.02
N SER A 23 7.54 -5.83 10.81
CA SER A 23 7.14 -7.24 10.96
C SER A 23 5.73 -7.47 11.51
N TRP A 24 5.14 -6.47 12.14
CA TRP A 24 3.78 -6.47 12.68
C TRP A 24 2.74 -5.88 11.73
N ASP A 25 3.18 -5.32 10.59
CA ASP A 25 2.34 -4.60 9.64
C ASP A 25 1.88 -5.50 8.49
N HIS A 26 0.75 -5.14 7.86
CA HIS A 26 0.16 -5.85 6.73
C HIS A 26 -0.32 -4.85 5.67
N PRO A 27 0.62 -4.14 5.00
CA PRO A 27 0.27 -3.27 3.87
C PRO A 27 -0.25 -4.10 2.69
N GLY A 28 -0.79 -3.42 1.70
CA GLY A 28 -1.28 -4.06 0.49
C GLY A 28 -2.80 -4.09 0.39
N LEU A 29 -3.35 -5.06 -0.32
CA LEU A 29 -4.78 -5.22 -0.55
C LEU A 29 -5.52 -5.49 0.77
N GLN A 30 -6.50 -4.63 1.08
CA GLN A 30 -7.33 -4.76 2.27
C GLN A 30 -8.71 -5.34 1.93
N VAL A 31 -9.39 -4.78 0.94
CA VAL A 31 -10.68 -5.24 0.42
C VAL A 31 -10.69 -5.00 -1.08
N GLY A 32 -11.16 -5.93 -1.88
CA GLY A 32 -11.35 -5.72 -3.32
C GLY A 32 -10.90 -6.86 -4.20
N ASN A 33 -10.84 -6.58 -5.52
CA ASN A 33 -10.52 -7.56 -6.54
C ASN A 33 -9.35 -7.08 -7.43
N PRO A 34 -8.20 -7.76 -7.43
CA PRO A 34 -7.04 -7.40 -8.25
C PRO A 34 -7.32 -7.33 -9.77
N ASN A 35 -8.32 -8.05 -10.25
CA ASN A 35 -8.68 -8.09 -11.68
C ASN A 35 -9.78 -7.07 -12.06
N GLN A 36 -10.12 -6.15 -11.18
CA GLN A 36 -11.05 -5.07 -11.48
C GLN A 36 -10.35 -3.96 -12.26
N PRO A 37 -10.97 -3.39 -13.32
CA PRO A 37 -10.44 -2.21 -14.00
C PRO A 37 -10.45 -0.99 -13.08
N VAL A 38 -9.48 -0.10 -13.28
CA VAL A 38 -9.31 1.14 -12.50
C VAL A 38 -9.21 2.33 -13.44
N HIS A 39 -10.11 3.31 -13.25
CA HIS A 39 -10.13 4.57 -13.98
C HIS A 39 -9.92 5.75 -13.04
N LYS A 40 -10.33 5.61 -11.77
CA LYS A 40 -10.25 6.69 -10.79
C LYS A 40 -9.76 6.18 -9.44
N ILE A 41 -8.73 6.84 -8.93
CA ILE A 41 -8.11 6.52 -7.64
C ILE A 41 -8.31 7.72 -6.69
N LEU A 42 -8.69 7.42 -5.45
CA LEU A 42 -8.67 8.35 -4.33
C LEU A 42 -7.45 8.02 -3.45
N VAL A 43 -6.66 9.03 -3.12
CA VAL A 43 -5.58 8.91 -2.14
C VAL A 43 -6.02 9.59 -0.84
N ALA A 44 -5.85 8.89 0.29
CA ALA A 44 -6.27 9.38 1.60
C ALA A 44 -5.27 8.94 2.68
N LEU A 45 -5.26 9.64 3.81
CA LEU A 45 -4.48 9.19 4.97
C LEU A 45 -5.15 7.97 5.63
N ASP A 46 -6.45 8.08 5.84
CA ASP A 46 -7.28 7.07 6.51
C ASP A 46 -8.44 6.62 5.64
N MET A 47 -8.89 5.37 5.85
CA MET A 47 -10.15 4.89 5.33
C MET A 47 -11.26 5.20 6.32
N THR A 48 -12.03 6.25 6.05
CA THR A 48 -13.16 6.71 6.88
C THR A 48 -14.50 6.51 6.17
N GLU A 49 -15.64 6.53 6.91
CA GLU A 49 -16.97 6.52 6.30
C GLU A 49 -17.13 7.68 5.31
N LEU A 50 -16.59 8.86 5.63
CA LEU A 50 -16.65 10.03 4.76
C LEU A 50 -15.89 9.79 3.45
N ASN A 51 -14.70 9.21 3.51
CA ASN A 51 -13.90 8.92 2.31
C ASN A 51 -14.56 7.84 1.43
N ILE A 52 -15.22 6.86 2.05
CA ILE A 52 -15.98 5.84 1.31
C ILE A 52 -17.21 6.46 0.65
N SER A 53 -17.97 7.31 1.37
CA SER A 53 -19.11 8.03 0.77
C SER A 53 -18.65 8.89 -0.41
N TYR A 54 -17.58 9.66 -0.23
CA TYR A 54 -16.98 10.43 -1.31
C TYR A 54 -16.60 9.57 -2.51
N ALA A 55 -15.98 8.42 -2.26
CA ALA A 55 -15.57 7.49 -3.32
C ALA A 55 -16.76 6.96 -4.10
N ILE A 56 -17.85 6.63 -3.42
CA ILE A 56 -19.13 6.19 -4.04
C ILE A 56 -19.71 7.30 -4.92
N ASP A 57 -19.86 8.50 -4.37
CA ASP A 57 -20.48 9.65 -5.04
C ASP A 57 -19.71 10.10 -6.29
N HIS A 58 -18.39 9.85 -6.32
CA HIS A 58 -17.52 10.27 -7.40
C HIS A 58 -17.08 9.13 -8.33
N GLY A 59 -17.60 7.91 -8.15
CA GLY A 59 -17.27 6.76 -8.98
C GLY A 59 -15.79 6.41 -8.94
N VAL A 60 -15.22 6.34 -7.72
CA VAL A 60 -13.85 5.91 -7.48
C VAL A 60 -13.78 4.39 -7.52
N ASP A 61 -12.80 3.83 -8.21
CA ASP A 61 -12.61 2.38 -8.33
C ASP A 61 -11.66 1.82 -7.27
N MET A 62 -10.70 2.65 -6.82
CA MET A 62 -9.68 2.24 -5.84
C MET A 62 -9.37 3.38 -4.88
N VAL A 63 -9.28 3.07 -3.59
CA VAL A 63 -8.76 3.99 -2.56
C VAL A 63 -7.42 3.46 -2.08
N ILE A 64 -6.40 4.29 -2.17
CA ILE A 64 -5.08 4.03 -1.59
C ILE A 64 -4.98 4.85 -0.31
N SER A 65 -4.91 4.19 0.84
CA SER A 65 -4.72 4.85 2.13
C SER A 65 -3.33 4.60 2.67
N HIS A 66 -2.84 5.51 3.52
CA HIS A 66 -1.61 5.26 4.27
C HIS A 66 -1.90 4.23 5.36
N HIS A 67 -2.83 4.53 6.26
CA HIS A 67 -3.17 3.61 7.34
C HIS A 67 -4.02 2.42 6.83
N PRO A 68 -3.67 1.17 7.22
CA PRO A 68 -4.44 -0.01 6.83
C PRO A 68 -5.87 0.02 7.37
N PHE A 69 -6.83 -0.18 6.50
CA PHE A 69 -8.24 -0.28 6.87
C PHE A 69 -8.51 -1.48 7.80
N LEU A 70 -7.87 -2.62 7.52
CA LEU A 70 -7.96 -3.85 8.29
C LEU A 70 -6.65 -4.08 9.09
N PHE A 71 -6.27 -3.13 9.94
CA PHE A 71 -5.03 -3.21 10.72
C PHE A 71 -4.99 -4.42 11.67
N LYS A 72 -6.12 -4.77 12.27
CA LYS A 72 -6.26 -5.98 13.09
C LYS A 72 -7.04 -7.05 12.32
N PRO A 73 -6.67 -8.34 12.45
CA PRO A 73 -7.48 -9.42 11.90
C PRO A 73 -8.93 -9.30 12.34
N ILE A 74 -9.86 -9.53 11.41
CA ILE A 74 -11.29 -9.56 11.69
C ILE A 74 -11.75 -11.02 11.71
N HIS A 75 -12.64 -11.36 12.65
CA HIS A 75 -13.21 -12.70 12.79
C HIS A 75 -14.62 -12.79 12.22
N ASP A 76 -15.30 -11.65 12.11
CA ASP A 76 -16.65 -11.52 11.56
C ASP A 76 -16.82 -10.20 10.81
N ILE A 77 -17.86 -10.11 10.02
CA ILE A 77 -18.30 -8.89 9.33
C ILE A 77 -19.74 -8.62 9.78
N ASP A 78 -19.87 -7.96 10.92
CA ASP A 78 -21.16 -7.56 11.47
C ASP A 78 -21.62 -6.23 10.84
N LEU A 79 -22.64 -6.27 10.00
CA LEU A 79 -23.20 -5.11 9.28
C LEU A 79 -23.90 -4.10 10.20
N SER A 80 -24.16 -4.46 11.45
CA SER A 80 -24.67 -3.50 12.45
C SER A 80 -23.60 -2.52 12.90
N THR A 81 -22.33 -2.89 12.76
CA THR A 81 -21.18 -2.06 13.14
C THR A 81 -20.79 -1.08 12.05
N CYS A 82 -20.12 0.02 12.42
CA CYS A 82 -19.53 0.96 11.46
C CYS A 82 -18.57 0.24 10.48
N LYS A 83 -17.63 -0.55 11.01
CA LYS A 83 -16.65 -1.28 10.21
C LYS A 83 -17.30 -2.25 9.24
N GLY A 84 -18.31 -3.00 9.67
CA GLY A 84 -19.04 -3.93 8.79
C GLY A 84 -19.75 -3.22 7.65
N ARG A 85 -20.44 -2.09 7.92
CA ARG A 85 -21.07 -1.27 6.87
C ARG A 85 -20.04 -0.68 5.89
N MET A 86 -18.88 -0.27 6.39
CA MET A 86 -17.80 0.22 5.53
C MET A 86 -17.32 -0.87 4.57
N ILE A 87 -17.12 -2.11 5.07
CA ILE A 87 -16.74 -3.26 4.23
C ILE A 87 -17.85 -3.56 3.21
N GLU A 88 -19.11 -3.59 3.64
CA GLU A 88 -20.25 -3.79 2.75
C GLU A 88 -20.25 -2.77 1.60
N ASN A 89 -20.09 -1.48 1.92
CA ASN A 89 -20.08 -0.40 0.93
C ASN A 89 -18.93 -0.58 -0.08
N LEU A 90 -17.72 -0.90 0.37
CA LEU A 90 -16.61 -1.17 -0.52
C LEU A 90 -16.91 -2.31 -1.49
N ILE A 91 -17.46 -3.42 -0.99
CA ILE A 91 -17.80 -4.60 -1.80
C ILE A 91 -18.95 -4.29 -2.77
N ARG A 92 -20.05 -3.68 -2.30
CA ARG A 92 -21.23 -3.36 -3.11
C ARG A 92 -20.92 -2.41 -4.26
N HIS A 93 -20.09 -1.41 -4.01
CA HIS A 93 -19.72 -0.40 -4.99
C HIS A 93 -18.44 -0.76 -5.75
N ARG A 94 -17.90 -1.97 -5.54
CA ARG A 94 -16.67 -2.46 -6.20
C ARG A 94 -15.49 -1.51 -6.02
N ILE A 95 -15.34 -0.92 -4.84
CA ILE A 95 -14.22 -0.05 -4.51
C ILE A 95 -13.14 -0.89 -3.84
N THR A 96 -11.96 -0.92 -4.44
CA THR A 96 -10.81 -1.59 -3.84
C THR A 96 -10.14 -0.68 -2.82
N SER A 97 -9.86 -1.21 -1.63
CA SER A 97 -9.06 -0.57 -0.59
C SER A 97 -7.67 -1.20 -0.54
N PHE A 98 -6.65 -0.37 -0.65
CA PHE A 98 -5.23 -0.76 -0.59
C PHE A 98 -4.51 0.15 0.42
N ALA A 99 -3.56 -0.40 1.19
CA ALA A 99 -2.75 0.36 2.13
C ALA A 99 -1.28 0.36 1.74
N ALA A 100 -0.64 1.53 1.73
CA ALA A 100 0.80 1.71 1.65
C ALA A 100 1.24 2.39 2.94
N HIS A 101 1.71 1.58 3.90
CA HIS A 101 1.92 1.98 5.29
C HIS A 101 3.41 2.04 5.63
N THR A 102 3.89 1.24 6.57
CA THR A 102 5.29 1.29 7.01
C THR A 102 6.30 0.94 5.91
N ASN A 103 5.90 0.18 4.90
CA ASN A 103 6.69 -0.03 3.70
C ASN A 103 6.92 1.28 2.94
N LEU A 104 5.93 2.15 2.82
CA LEU A 104 6.06 3.46 2.18
C LEU A 104 6.84 4.45 3.05
N ASP A 105 6.75 4.34 4.38
CA ASP A 105 7.61 5.12 5.29
C ASP A 105 9.09 4.80 5.08
N SER A 106 9.40 3.54 4.78
CA SER A 106 10.77 3.02 4.62
C SER A 106 11.29 3.08 3.19
N ALA A 107 10.41 3.35 2.21
CA ALA A 107 10.79 3.40 0.80
C ALA A 107 11.59 4.65 0.45
N VAL A 108 12.49 4.53 -0.51
CA VAL A 108 13.17 5.68 -1.12
C VAL A 108 12.12 6.53 -1.85
N GLN A 109 12.17 7.85 -1.67
CA GLN A 109 11.16 8.80 -2.11
C GLN A 109 9.75 8.53 -1.52
N GLY A 110 9.71 7.88 -0.36
CA GLY A 110 8.49 7.63 0.39
C GLY A 110 8.08 8.81 1.27
N VAL A 111 7.28 8.51 2.32
CA VAL A 111 6.70 9.54 3.20
C VAL A 111 7.77 10.38 3.90
N ASN A 112 8.84 9.74 4.40
CA ASN A 112 9.89 10.44 5.13
C ASN A 112 10.69 11.39 4.23
N ASP A 113 10.98 10.99 3.00
CA ASP A 113 11.67 11.84 2.03
C ASP A 113 10.79 13.01 1.62
N ALA A 114 9.50 12.77 1.36
CA ALA A 114 8.53 13.82 1.04
C ALA A 114 8.38 14.83 2.21
N LEU A 115 8.40 14.35 3.45
CA LEU A 115 8.35 15.20 4.64
C LEU A 115 9.63 16.05 4.78
N ALA A 116 10.80 15.42 4.60
CA ALA A 116 12.08 16.10 4.63
C ALA A 116 12.17 17.22 3.59
N GLU A 117 11.74 16.94 2.36
CA GLU A 117 11.66 17.94 1.28
C GLU A 117 10.74 19.10 1.65
N LYS A 118 9.55 18.79 2.18
CA LYS A 118 8.56 19.80 2.58
C LYS A 118 9.06 20.73 3.71
N LEU A 119 9.91 20.19 4.60
CA LEU A 119 10.54 20.93 5.68
C LEU A 119 11.86 21.63 5.27
N GLY A 120 12.32 21.42 4.03
CA GLY A 120 13.58 22.00 3.53
C GLY A 120 14.82 21.37 4.17
N LEU A 121 14.73 20.14 4.69
CA LEU A 121 15.86 19.42 5.29
C LEU A 121 16.80 18.91 4.19
N GLN A 122 18.10 18.91 4.50
CA GLN A 122 19.15 18.45 3.60
C GLN A 122 19.98 17.36 4.26
N GLU A 123 20.63 16.52 3.44
CA GLU A 123 21.51 15.45 3.89
C GLU A 123 20.85 14.48 4.91
N CYS A 124 19.56 14.20 4.74
CA CYS A 124 18.83 13.29 5.61
C CYS A 124 19.35 11.87 5.49
N LYS A 125 19.47 11.17 6.64
CA LYS A 125 19.88 9.76 6.73
C LYS A 125 18.98 9.02 7.70
N GLY A 126 18.68 7.76 7.39
CA GLY A 126 17.97 6.88 8.32
C GLY A 126 18.81 6.54 9.55
N PHE A 127 18.16 6.43 10.71
CA PHE A 127 18.79 6.01 11.94
C PHE A 127 19.00 4.49 12.04
N VAL A 128 18.05 3.73 11.51
CA VAL A 128 18.03 2.27 11.60
C VAL A 128 17.92 1.70 10.19
N PRO A 129 18.79 0.75 9.81
CA PRO A 129 18.63 0.06 8.53
C PRO A 129 17.39 -0.83 8.60
N VAL A 130 16.47 -0.67 7.66
CA VAL A 130 15.26 -1.48 7.55
C VAL A 130 15.56 -2.85 6.97
N MET A 131 16.60 -2.94 6.12
CA MET A 131 16.99 -4.18 5.49
C MET A 131 18.51 -4.24 5.28
N THR A 132 19.10 -5.39 5.57
CA THR A 132 20.49 -5.71 5.25
C THR A 132 20.56 -6.85 4.27
N TYR A 133 21.29 -6.66 3.17
CA TYR A 133 21.55 -7.70 2.18
C TYR A 133 22.94 -8.25 2.36
N SER A 134 23.06 -9.59 2.40
CA SER A 134 24.35 -10.26 2.27
C SER A 134 24.56 -10.63 0.80
N SER A 135 25.63 -10.15 0.19
CA SER A 135 26.03 -10.56 -1.16
C SER A 135 27.18 -11.53 -1.09
N TYR A 136 27.14 -12.57 -1.92
CA TYR A 136 28.19 -13.56 -2.04
C TYR A 136 28.78 -13.48 -3.44
N LYS A 137 30.13 -13.45 -3.53
CA LYS A 137 30.85 -13.54 -4.80
C LYS A 137 31.31 -14.98 -5.00
N PHE A 138 30.87 -15.63 -6.06
CA PHE A 138 31.38 -16.94 -6.49
C PHE A 138 32.41 -16.74 -7.62
N THR A 139 33.57 -17.33 -7.46
CA THR A 139 34.61 -17.33 -8.52
C THR A 139 34.82 -18.78 -8.96
N LEU A 140 34.58 -19.04 -10.25
CA LEU A 140 34.79 -20.34 -10.86
C LEU A 140 36.09 -20.27 -11.70
N TYR A 141 37.00 -21.19 -11.43
CA TYR A 141 38.20 -21.41 -12.27
C TYR A 141 37.91 -22.58 -13.21
N ILE A 142 37.91 -22.32 -14.50
CA ILE A 142 37.79 -23.36 -15.53
C ILE A 142 39.13 -23.50 -16.24
N THR A 143 39.63 -24.74 -16.42
CA THR A 143 40.77 -25.00 -17.29
C THR A 143 40.30 -24.91 -18.73
N ALA A 144 41.05 -24.20 -19.56
CA ALA A 144 40.88 -24.26 -20.99
C ALA A 144 41.13 -25.68 -21.50
N ALA A 145 40.22 -26.24 -22.27
CA ALA A 145 40.42 -27.51 -22.95
C ALA A 145 41.36 -27.36 -24.14
#